data_0456ac23676880b288fc5d79d3bb1ea8
#
_entry.id   0456ac23676880b288fc5d79d3bb1ea8
#
_cell.length_a   1.000
_cell.length_b   1.000
_cell.length_c   1.000
_cell.angle_alpha   90.00
_cell.angle_beta   90.00
_cell.angle_gamma   90.00
#
_symmetry.space_group_name_H-M   'P 1'
#
loop_
_entity.id
_entity.type
_entity.pdbx_description
1 polymer ?
#
loop_
_entity_poly.entity_id
_entity_poly.type
_entity_poly.pdbx_seq_one_letter_code
_entity_poly.pdbx_strand_id
1 'polypeptide(L)'
;YSLTQADYTLSGSDLLGFKSDATPENYLADILATNINAPAEGDVAIAQYFQFTGDAYSITPTVSLEDNFDYGATAGDLTAVASDWTAHSGAGSGPIGYATTSLSMTNYPSSNVGGSITISSTGSEDVNKIFTPITSGTVYFSALVNLSSVGTGTYFIHFMDDTYGYSARVGAKDNGSGKILFGIGASSTPSDYSTTAYDLNTTYLLVASYNIDNGTSNLYVLTEPTTSEPVTPTVTSTGNTGLTVEKIGVRQGSGGPSATIDGVRVANTWSAIMSNDQLPNEVIGDKVAKESAYTYVNGAWEVPTDVYSLTSDDYNSMGTASGQPGKYDNFDSSMSVDNYISTFLGLKYPYAKDGDELKVIYKYYSGGTQTRGNLYTVVNGVWTGYLSTQETTLQFGHDGTTWVPDNTIKYT
;
A
#
# COMPACT_ATOMS: atom_id res chain seq x y z
N TYR A 1 -1.75 23.71 8.71
CA TYR A 1 -0.45 23.16 9.15
C TYR A 1 -0.42 21.66 8.92
N SER A 2 0.53 21.18 8.13
CA SER A 2 0.78 19.75 7.94
C SER A 2 1.85 19.29 8.91
N LEU A 3 1.54 18.27 9.71
CA LEU A 3 2.47 17.76 10.73
C LEU A 3 3.72 17.15 10.09
N THR A 4 4.86 17.40 10.69
CA THR A 4 6.16 16.84 10.36
C THR A 4 6.49 15.62 11.22
N GLN A 5 7.56 14.88 10.88
CA GLN A 5 8.03 13.76 11.72
C GLN A 5 8.32 14.19 13.17
N ALA A 6 8.88 15.39 13.36
CA ALA A 6 9.19 15.91 14.70
C ALA A 6 7.94 16.12 15.56
N ASP A 7 6.81 16.48 14.95
CA ASP A 7 5.56 16.71 15.67
C ASP A 7 4.98 15.42 16.25
N TYR A 8 5.12 14.29 15.52
CA TYR A 8 4.63 12.99 15.98
C TYR A 8 5.42 12.45 17.18
N THR A 9 6.66 12.87 17.38
CA THR A 9 7.48 12.43 18.51
C THR A 9 6.88 12.88 19.86
N LEU A 10 6.11 13.95 19.90
CA LEU A 10 5.39 14.40 21.08
C LEU A 10 4.35 13.38 21.58
N SER A 11 3.81 12.57 20.68
CA SER A 11 2.92 11.45 21.01
C SER A 11 3.63 10.13 21.30
N GLY A 12 4.97 10.14 21.27
CA GLY A 12 5.80 8.92 21.37
C GLY A 12 5.81 8.08 20.08
N SER A 13 5.45 8.66 18.93
CA SER A 13 5.58 8.02 17.63
C SER A 13 6.89 8.43 16.97
N ASP A 14 7.72 7.47 16.62
CA ASP A 14 8.91 7.63 15.79
C ASP A 14 8.59 7.50 14.29
N LEU A 15 7.31 7.31 13.95
CA LEU A 15 6.80 7.16 12.60
C LEU A 15 6.11 8.44 12.11
N LEU A 16 6.02 8.62 10.79
CA LEU A 16 5.30 9.74 10.17
C LEU A 16 3.78 9.50 10.24
N GLY A 17 3.24 9.56 11.44
CA GLY A 17 1.84 9.37 11.77
C GLY A 17 1.63 9.07 13.25
N PHE A 18 0.45 9.40 13.79
CA PHE A 18 0.04 8.94 15.11
C PHE A 18 -0.20 7.42 15.08
N LYS A 19 0.10 6.74 16.17
CA LYS A 19 -0.24 5.32 16.33
C LYS A 19 -1.75 5.13 16.32
N SER A 20 -2.21 3.93 15.98
CA SER A 20 -3.65 3.61 15.87
C SER A 20 -4.42 3.80 17.18
N ASP A 21 -3.78 3.61 18.32
CA ASP A 21 -4.32 3.77 19.66
C ASP A 21 -4.14 5.19 20.25
N ALA A 22 -3.43 6.08 19.54
CA ALA A 22 -3.26 7.45 19.98
C ALA A 22 -4.54 8.28 19.77
N THR A 23 -4.77 9.23 20.67
CA THR A 23 -5.81 10.27 20.52
C THR A 23 -5.12 11.57 20.08
N PRO A 24 -5.11 11.89 18.77
CA PRO A 24 -4.37 13.05 18.23
C PRO A 24 -4.72 14.37 18.91
N GLU A 25 -5.99 14.54 19.31
CA GLU A 25 -6.52 15.73 19.96
C GLU A 25 -5.75 16.11 21.26
N ASN A 26 -5.13 15.13 21.90
CA ASN A 26 -4.31 15.37 23.10
C ASN A 26 -2.99 16.08 22.81
N TYR A 27 -2.56 16.14 21.54
CA TYR A 27 -1.25 16.66 21.12
C TYR A 27 -1.35 17.84 20.17
N LEU A 28 -2.42 17.90 19.36
CA LEU A 28 -2.51 18.85 18.23
C LEU A 28 -2.50 20.31 18.68
N ALA A 29 -3.12 20.66 19.82
CA ALA A 29 -3.10 22.01 20.36
C ALA A 29 -1.67 22.48 20.69
N ASP A 30 -0.87 21.63 21.34
CA ASP A 30 0.51 21.92 21.71
C ASP A 30 1.43 21.98 20.49
N ILE A 31 1.18 21.11 19.50
CA ILE A 31 1.89 21.11 18.22
C ILE A 31 1.66 22.43 17.48
N LEU A 32 0.41 22.88 17.40
CA LEU A 32 0.06 24.16 16.77
C LEU A 32 0.69 25.35 17.53
N ALA A 33 0.64 25.32 18.87
CA ALA A 33 1.25 26.36 19.70
C ALA A 33 2.77 26.46 19.50
N THR A 34 3.44 25.33 19.25
CA THR A 34 4.87 25.28 19.02
C THR A 34 5.24 25.81 17.62
N ASN A 35 4.40 25.54 16.61
CA ASN A 35 4.74 25.76 15.22
C ASN A 35 4.11 27.01 14.57
N ILE A 36 3.03 27.54 15.13
CA ILE A 36 2.37 28.75 14.64
C ILE A 36 2.79 29.94 15.53
N ASN A 37 3.61 30.79 14.96
CA ASN A 37 4.15 31.97 15.68
C ASN A 37 3.14 33.11 15.68
N ALA A 38 2.95 33.74 16.87
CA ALA A 38 2.15 34.94 17.08
C ALA A 38 0.71 34.87 16.48
N PRO A 39 -0.07 33.82 16.80
CA PRO A 39 -1.45 33.77 16.36
C PRO A 39 -2.28 34.92 16.98
N ALA A 40 -3.24 35.44 16.22
CA ALA A 40 -4.19 36.42 16.70
C ALA A 40 -5.44 35.75 17.30
N GLU A 41 -6.09 36.44 18.24
CA GLU A 41 -7.36 35.99 18.83
C GLU A 41 -8.40 35.76 17.70
N GLY A 42 -8.99 34.56 17.64
CA GLY A 42 -9.96 34.17 16.62
C GLY A 42 -9.33 33.52 15.38
N ASP A 43 -7.99 33.43 15.27
CA ASP A 43 -7.35 32.69 14.17
C ASP A 43 -7.79 31.22 14.16
N VAL A 44 -7.96 30.68 12.96
CA VAL A 44 -8.32 29.27 12.75
C VAL A 44 -7.13 28.56 12.10
N ALA A 45 -6.74 27.41 12.65
CA ALA A 45 -5.75 26.51 12.09
C ALA A 45 -6.38 25.15 11.78
N ILE A 46 -5.99 24.55 10.64
CA ILE A 46 -6.30 23.17 10.31
C ILE A 46 -5.02 22.37 10.44
N ALA A 47 -4.98 21.45 11.39
CA ALA A 47 -3.92 20.48 11.55
C ALA A 47 -4.18 19.30 10.61
N GLN A 48 -3.27 19.08 9.66
CA GLN A 48 -3.30 17.93 8.73
C GLN A 48 -2.30 16.89 9.22
N TYR A 49 -2.74 15.67 9.43
CA TYR A 49 -1.92 14.61 9.99
C TYR A 49 -2.27 13.24 9.44
N PHE A 50 -1.37 12.29 9.67
CA PHE A 50 -1.63 10.87 9.42
C PHE A 50 -1.90 10.13 10.73
N GLN A 51 -2.77 9.13 10.67
CA GLN A 51 -2.96 8.17 11.76
C GLN A 51 -2.94 6.77 11.20
N PHE A 52 -2.16 5.88 11.81
CA PHE A 52 -2.16 4.47 11.45
C PHE A 52 -3.49 3.81 11.82
N THR A 53 -3.93 2.86 11.00
CA THR A 53 -5.21 2.15 11.21
C THR A 53 -5.03 0.85 12.00
N GLY A 54 -3.78 0.40 12.17
CA GLY A 54 -3.38 -0.79 12.92
C GLY A 54 -1.94 -0.64 13.41
N ASP A 55 -1.32 -1.79 13.69
CA ASP A 55 0.09 -1.82 14.09
C ASP A 55 0.97 -1.26 12.98
N ALA A 56 1.94 -0.45 13.38
CA ALA A 56 2.91 0.14 12.47
C ALA A 56 4.30 0.10 13.13
N TYR A 57 5.31 -0.15 12.32
CA TYR A 57 6.69 -0.22 12.77
C TYR A 57 7.66 0.19 11.66
N SER A 58 8.86 0.61 12.07
CA SER A 58 9.96 0.84 11.14
C SER A 58 10.75 -0.43 10.94
N ILE A 59 11.11 -0.73 9.69
CA ILE A 59 11.93 -1.88 9.33
C ILE A 59 13.14 -1.41 8.52
N THR A 60 14.31 -1.99 8.81
CA THR A 60 15.49 -1.81 7.97
C THR A 60 15.45 -2.83 6.84
N PRO A 61 15.35 -2.41 5.57
CA PRO A 61 15.41 -3.32 4.44
C PRO A 61 16.71 -4.13 4.47
N THR A 62 16.59 -5.45 4.46
CA THR A 62 17.74 -6.35 4.63
C THR A 62 17.62 -7.55 3.70
N VAL A 63 18.69 -7.82 2.95
CA VAL A 63 18.87 -9.06 2.19
C VAL A 63 19.51 -10.09 3.12
N SER A 64 18.79 -11.17 3.42
CA SER A 64 19.24 -12.25 4.30
C SER A 64 20.00 -13.34 3.55
N LEU A 65 19.76 -13.46 2.25
CA LEU A 65 20.45 -14.36 1.34
C LEU A 65 20.52 -13.75 -0.05
N GLU A 66 21.68 -13.85 -0.68
CA GLU A 66 21.86 -13.68 -2.11
C GLU A 66 22.73 -14.84 -2.62
N ASP A 67 22.25 -15.53 -3.65
CA ASP A 67 23.00 -16.58 -4.30
C ASP A 67 22.88 -16.47 -5.82
N ASN A 68 23.97 -16.06 -6.43
CA ASN A 68 24.14 -15.93 -7.87
C ASN A 68 24.79 -17.16 -8.50
N PHE A 69 24.93 -18.24 -7.72
CA PHE A 69 25.54 -19.52 -8.14
C PHE A 69 26.92 -19.32 -8.77
N ASP A 70 27.75 -18.47 -8.18
CA ASP A 70 29.14 -18.27 -8.63
C ASP A 70 30.08 -19.28 -7.97
N TYR A 71 30.00 -20.54 -8.42
CA TYR A 71 30.75 -21.69 -7.86
C TYR A 71 31.90 -22.14 -8.77
N GLY A 72 32.30 -21.29 -9.70
CA GLY A 72 33.45 -21.50 -10.56
C GLY A 72 33.11 -21.95 -11.98
N ALA A 73 34.15 -22.26 -12.75
CA ALA A 73 34.06 -22.42 -14.20
C ALA A 73 33.70 -23.85 -14.66
N THR A 74 33.38 -24.77 -13.74
CA THR A 74 33.10 -26.17 -14.09
C THR A 74 31.71 -26.56 -13.62
N ALA A 75 30.86 -26.96 -14.55
CA ALA A 75 29.53 -27.50 -14.25
C ALA A 75 29.63 -28.84 -13.50
N GLY A 76 28.63 -29.14 -12.67
CA GLY A 76 28.63 -30.38 -11.88
C GLY A 76 27.39 -30.49 -10.98
N ASP A 77 27.43 -31.38 -10.02
CA ASP A 77 26.37 -31.52 -9.04
C ASP A 77 26.44 -30.36 -8.04
N LEU A 78 25.32 -29.67 -7.77
CA LEU A 78 25.29 -28.49 -6.93
C LEU A 78 25.93 -28.73 -5.56
N THR A 79 25.56 -29.80 -4.87
CA THR A 79 26.08 -30.15 -3.52
C THR A 79 27.55 -30.54 -3.52
N ALA A 80 28.13 -30.83 -4.70
CA ALA A 80 29.57 -31.11 -4.85
C ALA A 80 30.39 -29.84 -5.10
N VAL A 81 29.82 -28.83 -5.75
CA VAL A 81 30.50 -27.55 -6.04
C VAL A 81 30.23 -26.45 -5.02
N ALA A 82 29.13 -26.54 -4.28
CA ALA A 82 28.63 -25.54 -3.34
C ALA A 82 28.39 -26.18 -1.96
N SER A 83 29.34 -26.01 -1.02
CA SER A 83 29.29 -26.64 0.30
C SER A 83 28.20 -26.09 1.24
N ASP A 84 27.60 -24.96 0.88
CA ASP A 84 26.53 -24.30 1.63
C ASP A 84 25.11 -24.65 1.13
N TRP A 85 25.02 -25.45 0.04
CA TRP A 85 23.82 -26.16 -0.36
C TRP A 85 23.86 -27.59 0.16
N THR A 86 22.86 -27.96 0.96
CA THR A 86 22.79 -29.27 1.63
C THR A 86 21.59 -30.05 1.13
N ALA A 87 21.83 -31.33 0.75
CA ALA A 87 20.72 -32.23 0.43
C ALA A 87 19.94 -32.58 1.70
N HIS A 88 18.62 -32.38 1.67
CA HIS A 88 17.72 -32.76 2.76
C HIS A 88 16.81 -33.95 2.39
N SER A 89 16.80 -34.36 1.13
CA SER A 89 16.11 -35.54 0.62
C SER A 89 16.84 -36.08 -0.59
N GLY A 90 16.87 -37.41 -0.78
CA GLY A 90 17.37 -38.06 -1.98
C GLY A 90 18.82 -37.80 -2.34
N ALA A 91 19.68 -37.50 -1.38
CA ALA A 91 21.08 -37.12 -1.57
C ALA A 91 21.81 -38.01 -2.60
N GLY A 92 22.42 -37.42 -3.62
CA GLY A 92 23.16 -38.09 -4.68
C GLY A 92 22.30 -38.87 -5.68
N SER A 93 20.96 -38.81 -5.56
CA SER A 93 20.06 -39.55 -6.47
C SER A 93 19.49 -38.65 -7.55
N GLY A 94 20.17 -38.60 -8.70
CA GLY A 94 19.86 -37.63 -9.77
C GLY A 94 19.96 -36.21 -9.25
N PRO A 95 21.20 -35.78 -8.90
CA PRO A 95 21.42 -34.52 -8.18
C PRO A 95 20.96 -33.30 -8.96
N ILE A 96 20.71 -32.18 -8.25
CA ILE A 96 20.48 -30.87 -8.84
C ILE A 96 21.79 -30.43 -9.51
N GLY A 97 21.71 -30.06 -10.78
CA GLY A 97 22.88 -29.64 -11.56
C GLY A 97 23.23 -28.17 -11.32
N TYR A 98 24.53 -27.89 -11.30
CA TYR A 98 25.11 -26.57 -11.43
C TYR A 98 25.57 -26.34 -12.87
N ALA A 99 25.21 -25.22 -13.45
CA ALA A 99 25.64 -24.76 -14.76
C ALA A 99 26.38 -23.41 -14.65
N THR A 100 27.39 -23.21 -15.49
CA THR A 100 28.22 -21.98 -15.48
C THR A 100 27.60 -20.81 -16.25
N THR A 101 26.36 -20.98 -16.72
CA THR A 101 25.63 -19.94 -17.45
C THR A 101 24.50 -19.42 -16.59
N SER A 102 24.39 -18.10 -16.49
CA SER A 102 23.33 -17.41 -15.76
C SER A 102 22.10 -17.14 -16.65
N LEU A 103 20.97 -16.94 -16.00
CA LEU A 103 19.80 -16.31 -16.61
C LEU A 103 19.95 -14.77 -16.57
N SER A 104 19.21 -14.07 -17.41
CA SER A 104 19.25 -12.61 -17.45
C SER A 104 17.86 -12.00 -17.48
N MET A 105 17.71 -10.89 -16.75
CA MET A 105 16.55 -10.01 -16.80
C MET A 105 17.00 -8.59 -16.45
N THR A 106 16.78 -7.65 -17.35
CA THR A 106 17.21 -6.26 -17.17
C THR A 106 16.69 -5.68 -15.85
N ASN A 107 17.54 -4.95 -15.13
CA ASN A 107 17.26 -4.31 -13.84
C ASN A 107 17.00 -5.27 -12.65
N TYR A 108 17.13 -6.56 -12.81
CA TYR A 108 17.12 -7.46 -11.65
C TYR A 108 18.54 -7.52 -11.04
N PRO A 109 18.68 -7.32 -9.71
CA PRO A 109 20.00 -7.20 -9.07
C PRO A 109 20.94 -8.38 -9.30
N SER A 110 20.41 -9.60 -9.31
CA SER A 110 21.15 -10.86 -9.51
C SER A 110 21.12 -11.36 -10.96
N SER A 111 20.86 -10.47 -11.92
CA SER A 111 20.78 -10.81 -13.33
C SER A 111 22.15 -10.92 -13.99
N ASN A 112 22.37 -11.99 -14.75
CA ASN A 112 23.60 -12.20 -15.53
C ASN A 112 24.88 -12.20 -14.67
N VAL A 113 24.77 -12.79 -13.47
CA VAL A 113 25.88 -12.93 -12.53
C VAL A 113 26.04 -14.41 -12.16
N GLY A 114 27.28 -14.90 -12.13
CA GLY A 114 27.60 -16.29 -11.75
C GLY A 114 27.09 -17.35 -12.72
N GLY A 115 26.46 -18.37 -12.20
CA GLY A 115 25.88 -19.50 -12.95
C GLY A 115 24.39 -19.67 -12.70
N SER A 116 23.92 -20.92 -12.74
CA SER A 116 22.53 -21.29 -12.43
C SER A 116 22.46 -22.72 -11.97
N ILE A 117 21.29 -23.12 -11.46
CA ILE A 117 21.00 -24.52 -11.17
C ILE A 117 19.92 -25.08 -12.10
N THR A 118 19.98 -26.39 -12.32
CA THR A 118 19.01 -27.10 -13.15
C THR A 118 18.30 -28.17 -12.34
N ILE A 119 16.98 -28.17 -12.40
CA ILE A 119 16.12 -29.20 -11.80
C ILE A 119 15.45 -30.03 -12.89
N SER A 120 15.15 -31.28 -12.55
CA SER A 120 14.57 -32.27 -13.48
C SER A 120 13.35 -32.95 -12.88
N SER A 121 12.35 -33.25 -13.69
CA SER A 121 11.19 -34.06 -13.30
C SER A 121 11.55 -35.52 -12.97
N THR A 122 12.78 -35.96 -13.28
CA THR A 122 13.28 -37.34 -13.03
C THR A 122 14.34 -37.43 -11.96
N GLY A 123 14.88 -36.31 -11.46
CA GLY A 123 15.77 -36.25 -10.31
C GLY A 123 15.02 -36.53 -8.99
N SER A 124 15.77 -36.71 -7.92
CA SER A 124 15.19 -37.01 -6.59
C SER A 124 15.87 -36.30 -5.44
N GLU A 125 17.00 -35.63 -5.69
CA GLU A 125 17.69 -34.85 -4.68
C GLU A 125 16.97 -33.52 -4.47
N ASP A 126 16.58 -33.23 -3.22
CA ASP A 126 16.09 -31.92 -2.81
C ASP A 126 17.14 -31.24 -1.91
N VAL A 127 17.41 -29.97 -2.13
CA VAL A 127 18.46 -29.22 -1.43
C VAL A 127 17.90 -28.00 -0.72
N ASN A 128 18.65 -27.50 0.27
CA ASN A 128 18.35 -26.22 0.90
C ASN A 128 19.64 -25.45 1.21
N LYS A 129 19.47 -24.13 1.35
CA LYS A 129 20.50 -23.20 1.82
C LYS A 129 19.96 -22.41 3.01
N ILE A 130 20.79 -22.31 4.06
CA ILE A 130 20.44 -21.66 5.34
C ILE A 130 20.75 -20.15 5.24
N PHE A 131 19.92 -19.34 5.88
CA PHE A 131 20.16 -17.92 6.12
C PHE A 131 19.75 -17.53 7.55
N THR A 132 19.99 -16.28 7.93
CA THR A 132 19.61 -15.78 9.27
C THR A 132 18.09 -15.90 9.45
N PRO A 133 17.60 -16.54 10.52
CA PRO A 133 16.18 -16.78 10.76
C PRO A 133 15.35 -15.50 10.80
N ILE A 134 14.18 -15.53 10.16
CA ILE A 134 13.16 -14.48 10.23
C ILE A 134 11.95 -15.07 10.96
N THR A 135 11.50 -14.41 12.04
CA THR A 135 10.52 -14.97 12.98
C THR A 135 9.18 -14.23 13.00
N SER A 136 9.05 -13.11 12.32
CA SER A 136 7.83 -12.29 12.27
C SER A 136 7.80 -11.42 11.02
N GLY A 137 6.63 -10.86 10.70
CA GLY A 137 6.41 -10.01 9.55
C GLY A 137 6.42 -10.77 8.22
N THR A 138 6.74 -10.07 7.15
CA THR A 138 6.76 -10.65 5.79
C THR A 138 8.20 -10.94 5.36
N VAL A 139 8.42 -12.13 4.82
CA VAL A 139 9.67 -12.52 4.18
C VAL A 139 9.41 -12.80 2.70
N TYR A 140 10.34 -12.38 1.86
CA TYR A 140 10.30 -12.55 0.41
C TYR A 140 11.43 -13.42 -0.07
N PHE A 141 11.19 -14.26 -1.07
CA PHE A 141 12.26 -14.73 -1.94
C PHE A 141 11.99 -14.35 -3.39
N SER A 142 13.04 -14.17 -4.15
CA SER A 142 12.97 -14.03 -5.60
C SER A 142 13.95 -14.97 -6.30
N ALA A 143 13.62 -15.35 -7.52
CA ALA A 143 14.49 -16.12 -8.40
C ALA A 143 14.11 -15.89 -9.87
N LEU A 144 15.09 -15.85 -10.74
CA LEU A 144 14.88 -16.02 -12.19
C LEU A 144 14.61 -17.51 -12.46
N VAL A 145 13.54 -17.79 -13.21
CA VAL A 145 13.22 -19.16 -13.59
C VAL A 145 12.93 -19.25 -15.09
N ASN A 146 13.40 -20.34 -15.71
CA ASN A 146 13.08 -20.67 -17.09
C ASN A 146 12.69 -22.15 -17.14
N LEU A 147 11.40 -22.41 -17.36
CA LEU A 147 10.85 -23.77 -17.41
C LEU A 147 10.92 -24.33 -18.83
N SER A 148 11.60 -25.46 -19.02
CA SER A 148 11.60 -26.21 -20.27
C SER A 148 10.45 -27.22 -20.35
N SER A 149 9.90 -27.64 -19.21
CA SER A 149 8.68 -28.45 -19.12
C SER A 149 7.94 -28.19 -17.82
N VAL A 150 6.66 -28.47 -17.79
CA VAL A 150 5.83 -28.43 -16.59
C VAL A 150 5.43 -29.83 -16.15
N GLY A 151 5.25 -29.99 -14.84
CA GLY A 151 4.72 -31.21 -14.26
C GLY A 151 3.23 -31.15 -14.01
N THR A 152 2.77 -31.86 -12.97
CA THR A 152 1.39 -31.92 -12.54
C THR A 152 1.04 -30.89 -11.45
N GLY A 153 1.94 -29.96 -11.17
CA GLY A 153 1.74 -28.88 -10.20
C GLY A 153 2.53 -29.01 -8.89
N THR A 154 3.36 -30.02 -8.75
CA THR A 154 4.20 -30.17 -7.56
C THR A 154 5.16 -28.98 -7.42
N TYR A 155 5.40 -28.54 -6.20
CA TYR A 155 6.29 -27.42 -5.90
C TYR A 155 7.75 -27.71 -6.23
N PHE A 156 8.52 -26.65 -6.49
CA PHE A 156 9.93 -26.77 -6.85
C PHE A 156 10.86 -25.79 -6.10
N ILE A 157 10.31 -24.71 -5.52
CA ILE A 157 11.03 -23.76 -4.65
C ILE A 157 10.13 -23.32 -3.50
N HIS A 158 10.69 -23.11 -2.31
CA HIS A 158 9.89 -22.85 -1.12
C HIS A 158 10.73 -22.36 0.05
N PHE A 159 10.09 -21.78 1.05
CA PHE A 159 10.67 -21.58 2.38
C PHE A 159 10.50 -22.79 3.29
N MET A 160 11.38 -22.90 4.27
CA MET A 160 11.29 -23.92 5.31
C MET A 160 11.96 -23.49 6.62
N ASP A 161 11.52 -24.10 7.72
CA ASP A 161 12.14 -24.01 9.04
C ASP A 161 13.20 -25.12 9.24
N ASP A 162 13.77 -25.21 10.45
CA ASP A 162 14.76 -26.23 10.83
C ASP A 162 14.16 -27.64 11.02
N THR A 163 12.83 -27.71 11.22
CA THR A 163 12.09 -28.95 11.46
C THR A 163 11.38 -29.49 10.23
N TYR A 164 11.67 -28.91 9.07
CA TYR A 164 11.03 -29.21 7.77
C TYR A 164 9.54 -28.83 7.72
N GLY A 165 9.15 -27.78 8.44
CA GLY A 165 7.92 -27.05 8.17
C GLY A 165 8.10 -26.19 6.91
N TYR A 166 7.12 -26.23 6.01
CA TYR A 166 7.24 -25.58 4.71
C TYR A 166 6.21 -24.46 4.54
N SER A 167 6.61 -23.37 3.89
CA SER A 167 5.72 -22.27 3.51
C SER A 167 6.05 -21.74 2.11
N ALA A 168 5.13 -20.98 1.51
CA ALA A 168 5.28 -20.37 0.21
C ALA A 168 5.80 -21.34 -0.87
N ARG A 169 5.26 -22.55 -0.94
CA ARG A 169 5.63 -23.56 -1.93
C ARG A 169 5.15 -23.13 -3.30
N VAL A 170 6.08 -22.80 -4.21
CA VAL A 170 5.77 -22.44 -5.59
C VAL A 170 5.82 -23.66 -6.47
N GLY A 171 4.73 -23.90 -7.19
CA GLY A 171 4.58 -25.01 -8.16
C GLY A 171 4.24 -24.53 -9.55
N ALA A 172 4.30 -25.44 -10.51
CA ALA A 172 3.96 -25.16 -11.90
C ALA A 172 3.24 -26.35 -12.55
N LYS A 173 2.15 -26.08 -13.26
CA LYS A 173 1.41 -27.10 -14.02
C LYS A 173 1.06 -26.65 -15.44
N ASP A 174 0.72 -27.60 -16.30
CA ASP A 174 0.18 -27.33 -17.65
C ASP A 174 -1.24 -26.73 -17.54
N ASN A 175 -1.51 -25.71 -18.33
CA ASN A 175 -2.86 -25.16 -18.53
C ASN A 175 -3.75 -26.02 -19.46
N GLY A 176 -3.25 -27.16 -19.95
CA GLY A 176 -3.89 -28.02 -20.96
C GLY A 176 -3.58 -27.64 -22.42
N SER A 177 -2.71 -26.65 -22.64
CA SER A 177 -2.32 -26.16 -23.98
C SER A 177 -0.80 -25.93 -24.11
N GLY A 178 0.00 -26.57 -23.25
CA GLY A 178 1.46 -26.46 -23.26
C GLY A 178 2.02 -25.16 -22.69
N LYS A 179 1.23 -24.43 -21.89
CA LYS A 179 1.68 -23.23 -21.18
C LYS A 179 1.68 -23.46 -19.66
N ILE A 180 2.39 -22.61 -18.94
CA ILE A 180 2.60 -22.70 -17.51
C ILE A 180 1.46 -21.98 -16.77
N LEU A 181 0.87 -22.63 -15.76
CA LEU A 181 0.18 -21.97 -14.66
C LEU A 181 1.07 -22.10 -13.41
N PHE A 182 1.54 -20.98 -12.88
CA PHE A 182 2.25 -20.94 -11.61
C PHE A 182 1.27 -20.93 -10.45
N GLY A 183 1.61 -21.63 -9.37
CA GLY A 183 0.81 -21.67 -8.16
C GLY A 183 1.66 -21.47 -6.91
N ILE A 184 0.99 -21.12 -5.80
CA ILE A 184 1.61 -21.02 -4.49
C ILE A 184 0.70 -21.66 -3.43
N GLY A 185 1.29 -22.20 -2.37
CA GLY A 185 0.50 -22.76 -1.27
C GLY A 185 1.35 -23.41 -0.16
N ALA A 186 0.68 -23.92 0.87
CA ALA A 186 1.29 -24.65 1.97
C ALA A 186 1.41 -26.17 1.71
N SER A 187 0.67 -26.70 0.74
CA SER A 187 0.66 -28.11 0.38
C SER A 187 1.75 -28.46 -0.64
N SER A 188 2.08 -29.74 -0.76
CA SER A 188 3.04 -30.25 -1.76
C SER A 188 2.58 -30.06 -3.21
N THR A 189 1.29 -29.91 -3.42
CA THR A 189 0.68 -29.42 -4.65
C THR A 189 -0.13 -28.21 -4.25
N PRO A 190 0.23 -26.99 -4.72
CA PRO A 190 -0.57 -25.79 -4.47
C PRO A 190 -2.02 -25.97 -4.89
N SER A 191 -2.94 -25.43 -4.11
CA SER A 191 -4.36 -25.39 -4.45
C SER A 191 -4.69 -24.28 -5.44
N ASP A 192 -3.94 -23.19 -5.36
CA ASP A 192 -4.20 -21.93 -6.02
C ASP A 192 -3.17 -21.71 -7.14
N TYR A 193 -3.65 -21.42 -8.34
CA TYR A 193 -2.84 -21.20 -9.53
C TYR A 193 -3.25 -19.92 -10.25
N SER A 194 -2.32 -19.35 -11.00
CA SER A 194 -2.56 -18.18 -11.84
C SER A 194 -3.67 -18.43 -12.85
N THR A 195 -4.46 -17.40 -13.12
CA THR A 195 -5.42 -17.38 -14.23
C THR A 195 -4.73 -17.05 -15.55
N THR A 196 -3.60 -16.33 -15.49
CA THR A 196 -2.73 -16.04 -16.62
C THR A 196 -1.83 -17.24 -16.90
N ALA A 197 -1.72 -17.61 -18.18
CA ALA A 197 -0.83 -18.67 -18.64
C ALA A 197 0.46 -18.07 -19.21
N TYR A 198 1.59 -18.68 -18.87
CA TYR A 198 2.94 -18.23 -19.22
C TYR A 198 3.61 -19.20 -20.22
N ASP A 199 4.58 -18.68 -20.98
CA ASP A 199 5.25 -19.47 -22.01
C ASP A 199 6.40 -20.29 -21.43
N LEU A 200 6.57 -21.52 -21.94
CA LEU A 200 7.79 -22.30 -21.71
C LEU A 200 9.00 -21.64 -22.38
N ASN A 201 10.20 -21.98 -21.92
CA ASN A 201 11.47 -21.46 -22.40
C ASN A 201 11.58 -19.93 -22.38
N THR A 202 10.83 -19.30 -21.49
CA THR A 202 10.86 -17.86 -21.25
C THR A 202 11.30 -17.62 -19.81
N THR A 203 12.20 -16.66 -19.60
CA THR A 203 12.67 -16.31 -18.27
C THR A 203 11.67 -15.38 -17.59
N TYR A 204 11.22 -15.77 -16.41
CA TYR A 204 10.36 -14.97 -15.52
C TYR A 204 11.09 -14.71 -14.21
N LEU A 205 10.82 -13.57 -13.59
CA LEU A 205 11.17 -13.32 -12.21
C LEU A 205 10.00 -13.75 -11.34
N LEU A 206 10.21 -14.79 -10.55
CA LEU A 206 9.28 -15.18 -9.50
C LEU A 206 9.64 -14.44 -8.22
N VAL A 207 8.67 -13.78 -7.60
CA VAL A 207 8.79 -13.27 -6.24
C VAL A 207 7.68 -13.90 -5.43
N ALA A 208 8.05 -14.60 -4.36
CA ALA A 208 7.08 -15.14 -3.42
C ALA A 208 7.27 -14.48 -2.07
N SER A 209 6.18 -14.16 -1.39
CA SER A 209 6.18 -13.70 -0.01
C SER A 209 5.44 -14.67 0.90
N TYR A 210 5.85 -14.66 2.17
CA TYR A 210 5.15 -15.33 3.25
C TYR A 210 5.06 -14.40 4.45
N ASN A 211 3.84 -14.09 4.86
CA ASN A 211 3.61 -13.37 6.10
C ASN A 211 3.52 -14.39 7.24
N ILE A 212 4.50 -14.38 8.13
CA ILE A 212 4.67 -15.34 9.22
C ILE A 212 3.51 -15.23 10.21
N ASP A 213 3.01 -14.02 10.45
CA ASP A 213 2.05 -13.73 11.51
C ASP A 213 0.63 -14.22 11.14
N ASN A 214 0.25 -14.15 9.86
CA ASN A 214 -1.10 -14.52 9.39
C ASN A 214 -1.13 -15.69 8.39
N GLY A 215 0.03 -16.22 7.97
CA GLY A 215 0.12 -17.36 7.06
C GLY A 215 -0.19 -17.06 5.59
N THR A 216 -0.36 -15.80 5.21
CA THR A 216 -0.61 -15.43 3.81
C THR A 216 0.66 -15.57 2.98
N SER A 217 0.54 -16.23 1.84
CA SER A 217 1.59 -16.33 0.83
C SER A 217 1.12 -15.73 -0.48
N ASN A 218 1.92 -14.84 -1.06
CA ASN A 218 1.65 -14.25 -2.37
C ASN A 218 2.74 -14.65 -3.36
N LEU A 219 2.35 -14.82 -4.61
CA LEU A 219 3.25 -15.04 -5.75
C LEU A 219 3.06 -13.94 -6.77
N TYR A 220 4.16 -13.38 -7.23
CA TYR A 220 4.25 -12.45 -8.34
C TYR A 220 5.09 -13.07 -9.44
N VAL A 221 4.54 -13.17 -10.65
CA VAL A 221 5.23 -13.67 -11.85
C VAL A 221 5.45 -12.47 -12.77
N LEU A 222 6.69 -12.03 -12.86
CA LEU A 222 7.06 -10.77 -13.49
C LEU A 222 7.91 -11.01 -14.75
N THR A 223 7.70 -10.17 -15.76
CA THR A 223 8.52 -10.10 -16.97
C THR A 223 9.62 -9.04 -16.86
N GLU A 224 9.53 -8.17 -15.85
CA GLU A 224 10.52 -7.16 -15.50
C GLU A 224 10.40 -6.85 -14.00
N PRO A 225 11.49 -6.47 -13.31
CA PRO A 225 11.45 -6.05 -11.92
C PRO A 225 10.63 -4.77 -11.75
N THR A 226 9.96 -4.64 -10.60
CA THR A 226 9.21 -3.44 -10.21
C THR A 226 9.81 -2.83 -8.94
N THR A 227 9.88 -1.50 -8.87
CA THR A 227 10.44 -0.78 -7.70
C THR A 227 9.58 -0.88 -6.46
N SER A 228 8.29 -1.14 -6.63
CA SER A 228 7.33 -1.34 -5.54
C SER A 228 6.58 -2.65 -5.73
N GLU A 229 6.14 -3.25 -4.64
CA GLU A 229 5.31 -4.44 -4.66
C GLU A 229 4.02 -4.17 -5.43
N PRO A 230 3.67 -5.00 -6.44
CA PRO A 230 2.39 -4.84 -7.15
C PRO A 230 1.21 -5.00 -6.20
N VAL A 231 0.23 -4.11 -6.29
CA VAL A 231 -0.97 -4.13 -5.43
C VAL A 231 -1.74 -5.45 -5.50
N THR A 232 -1.70 -6.10 -6.66
CA THR A 232 -2.40 -7.38 -6.89
C THR A 232 -1.39 -8.48 -7.16
N PRO A 233 -1.26 -9.48 -6.26
CA PRO A 233 -0.47 -10.67 -6.53
C PRO A 233 -1.01 -11.47 -7.73
N THR A 234 -0.14 -12.22 -8.39
CA THR A 234 -0.55 -13.19 -9.42
C THR A 234 -1.38 -14.32 -8.82
N VAL A 235 -1.00 -14.79 -7.63
CA VAL A 235 -1.72 -15.81 -6.85
C VAL A 235 -1.54 -15.50 -5.37
N THR A 236 -2.59 -15.70 -4.59
CA THR A 236 -2.56 -15.63 -3.11
C THR A 236 -3.07 -16.95 -2.54
N SER A 237 -2.43 -17.40 -1.48
CA SER A 237 -2.87 -18.57 -0.71
C SER A 237 -2.65 -18.33 0.78
N THR A 238 -3.38 -19.05 1.63
CA THR A 238 -3.21 -18.99 3.07
C THR A 238 -2.80 -20.38 3.60
N GLY A 239 -1.85 -20.39 4.50
CA GLY A 239 -1.30 -21.63 5.04
C GLY A 239 -0.98 -21.54 6.54
N ASN A 240 0.08 -22.23 6.95
CA ASN A 240 0.52 -22.23 8.34
C ASN A 240 1.00 -20.84 8.79
N THR A 241 0.75 -20.49 10.05
CA THR A 241 1.23 -19.28 10.71
C THR A 241 2.38 -19.59 11.66
N GLY A 242 3.23 -18.60 11.95
CA GLY A 242 4.26 -18.69 12.98
C GLY A 242 5.45 -19.59 12.64
N LEU A 243 5.65 -19.95 11.37
CA LEU A 243 6.84 -20.71 10.96
C LEU A 243 8.05 -19.78 10.91
N THR A 244 9.08 -20.08 11.68
CA THR A 244 10.40 -19.44 11.51
C THR A 244 10.94 -19.78 10.12
N VAL A 245 11.28 -18.76 9.33
CA VAL A 245 11.83 -18.96 7.99
C VAL A 245 13.34 -18.79 8.05
N GLU A 246 14.08 -19.85 7.79
CA GLU A 246 15.56 -19.84 7.87
C GLU A 246 16.25 -20.61 6.74
N LYS A 247 15.47 -21.22 5.84
CA LYS A 247 16.01 -21.95 4.69
C LYS A 247 15.20 -21.66 3.44
N ILE A 248 15.90 -21.56 2.32
CA ILE A 248 15.31 -21.66 0.98
C ILE A 248 15.56 -23.06 0.46
N GLY A 249 14.50 -23.76 0.05
CA GLY A 249 14.58 -25.11 -0.47
C GLY A 249 14.28 -25.16 -1.97
N VAL A 250 15.03 -25.99 -2.68
CA VAL A 250 14.79 -26.34 -4.08
C VAL A 250 14.50 -27.82 -4.15
N ARG A 251 13.39 -28.17 -4.79
CA ARG A 251 12.92 -29.53 -4.95
C ARG A 251 12.81 -29.89 -6.43
N GLN A 252 13.16 -31.13 -6.74
CA GLN A 252 12.95 -31.72 -8.06
C GLN A 252 12.23 -33.07 -7.95
N GLY A 253 11.86 -33.66 -9.07
CA GLY A 253 11.30 -35.01 -9.12
C GLY A 253 9.89 -35.08 -9.70
N SER A 254 9.27 -36.25 -9.51
CA SER A 254 7.98 -36.57 -10.12
C SER A 254 6.91 -35.52 -9.84
N GLY A 255 6.24 -35.08 -10.89
CA GLY A 255 5.22 -34.04 -10.85
C GLY A 255 5.74 -32.60 -10.80
N GLY A 256 7.05 -32.38 -10.63
CA GLY A 256 7.69 -31.09 -10.72
C GLY A 256 8.08 -30.70 -12.15
N PRO A 257 8.45 -29.44 -12.38
CA PRO A 257 8.95 -28.99 -13.67
C PRO A 257 10.40 -29.43 -13.94
N SER A 258 10.84 -29.34 -15.19
CA SER A 258 12.27 -29.20 -15.50
C SER A 258 12.53 -27.71 -15.78
N ALA A 259 13.51 -27.16 -15.06
CA ALA A 259 13.76 -25.71 -15.09
C ALA A 259 15.22 -25.37 -14.84
N THR A 260 15.61 -24.19 -15.31
CA THR A 260 16.80 -23.46 -14.85
C THR A 260 16.35 -22.42 -13.84
N ILE A 261 17.06 -22.32 -12.71
CA ILE A 261 16.81 -21.37 -11.62
C ILE A 261 18.11 -20.59 -11.38
N ASP A 262 18.01 -19.29 -11.21
CA ASP A 262 19.15 -18.41 -11.02
C ASP A 262 18.81 -17.22 -10.14
N GLY A 263 19.85 -16.56 -9.58
CA GLY A 263 19.74 -15.29 -8.88
C GLY A 263 18.76 -15.35 -7.70
N VAL A 264 18.94 -16.33 -6.81
CA VAL A 264 18.08 -16.50 -5.63
C VAL A 264 18.40 -15.45 -4.58
N ARG A 265 17.38 -14.70 -4.16
CA ARG A 265 17.50 -13.72 -3.07
C ARG A 265 16.44 -13.97 -2.02
N VAL A 266 16.75 -13.64 -0.76
CA VAL A 266 15.79 -13.62 0.36
C VAL A 266 15.93 -12.30 1.08
N ALA A 267 14.82 -11.61 1.35
CA ALA A 267 14.81 -10.33 2.04
C ALA A 267 13.53 -10.14 2.88
N ASN A 268 13.57 -9.15 3.77
CA ASN A 268 12.44 -8.79 4.63
C ASN A 268 11.51 -7.71 4.03
N THR A 269 11.89 -7.10 2.90
CA THR A 269 11.06 -6.12 2.18
C THR A 269 11.16 -6.32 0.67
N TRP A 270 10.15 -5.82 -0.06
CA TRP A 270 10.16 -5.81 -1.52
C TRP A 270 11.31 -4.98 -2.08
N SER A 271 11.56 -3.83 -1.51
CA SER A 271 12.62 -2.94 -1.97
C SER A 271 14.00 -3.59 -1.85
N ALA A 272 14.26 -4.30 -0.73
CA ALA A 272 15.52 -5.00 -0.51
C ALA A 272 15.71 -6.15 -1.51
N ILE A 273 14.63 -6.88 -1.86
CA ILE A 273 14.76 -7.98 -2.82
C ILE A 273 15.03 -7.50 -4.23
N MET A 274 14.65 -6.25 -4.54
CA MET A 274 14.81 -5.60 -5.85
C MET A 274 16.02 -4.66 -5.96
N SER A 275 16.86 -4.55 -4.93
CA SER A 275 18.01 -3.63 -4.94
C SER A 275 19.26 -4.27 -4.36
N ASN A 276 20.42 -3.80 -4.85
CA ASN A 276 21.73 -4.07 -4.25
C ASN A 276 22.20 -2.90 -3.37
N ASP A 277 21.46 -1.81 -3.35
CA ASP A 277 21.81 -0.63 -2.57
C ASP A 277 21.39 -0.79 -1.11
N GLN A 278 22.10 -0.09 -0.22
CA GLN A 278 21.62 0.09 1.15
C GLN A 278 20.45 1.08 1.14
N LEU A 279 19.28 0.60 1.57
CA LEU A 279 18.06 1.38 1.55
C LEU A 279 17.77 2.04 2.90
N PRO A 280 17.07 3.19 2.92
CA PRO A 280 16.59 3.79 4.17
C PRO A 280 15.54 2.88 4.82
N ASN A 281 15.31 3.09 6.12
CA ASN A 281 14.24 2.40 6.83
C ASN A 281 12.88 2.66 6.17
N GLU A 282 12.08 1.63 6.10
CA GLU A 282 10.71 1.67 5.62
C GLU A 282 9.73 1.64 6.79
N VAL A 283 8.57 2.24 6.60
CA VAL A 283 7.46 2.18 7.55
C VAL A 283 6.42 1.21 7.03
N ILE A 284 6.18 0.17 7.80
CA ILE A 284 5.14 -0.83 7.52
C ILE A 284 3.91 -0.49 8.36
N GLY A 285 2.75 -0.49 7.73
CA GLY A 285 1.44 -0.21 8.34
C GLY A 285 0.62 0.77 7.49
N ASP A 286 -0.68 0.50 7.43
CA ASP A 286 -1.62 1.37 6.72
C ASP A 286 -1.95 2.61 7.55
N LYS A 287 -2.02 3.76 6.90
CA LYS A 287 -2.38 5.02 7.53
C LYS A 287 -3.37 5.83 6.69
N VAL A 288 -4.17 6.62 7.38
CA VAL A 288 -5.13 7.53 6.76
C VAL A 288 -4.74 8.99 7.06
N ALA A 289 -4.96 9.86 6.09
CA ALA A 289 -4.85 11.30 6.28
C ALA A 289 -6.10 11.81 7.01
N LYS A 290 -5.88 12.65 8.02
CA LYS A 290 -6.93 13.29 8.82
C LYS A 290 -6.67 14.78 8.95
N GLU A 291 -7.71 15.52 9.27
CA GLU A 291 -7.68 16.95 9.52
C GLU A 291 -8.51 17.28 10.77
N SER A 292 -8.00 18.21 11.58
CA SER A 292 -8.72 18.76 12.74
C SER A 292 -8.57 20.26 12.77
N ALA A 293 -9.68 20.97 13.01
CA ALA A 293 -9.70 22.42 13.11
C ALA A 293 -9.50 22.87 14.56
N TYR A 294 -8.78 23.96 14.73
CA TYR A 294 -8.53 24.63 16.01
C TYR A 294 -8.74 26.13 15.86
N THR A 295 -9.24 26.78 16.90
CA THR A 295 -9.33 28.24 16.98
C THR A 295 -8.44 28.73 18.12
N TYR A 296 -7.72 29.83 17.91
CA TYR A 296 -6.91 30.46 18.95
C TYR A 296 -7.80 31.36 19.83
N VAL A 297 -7.97 30.97 21.08
CA VAL A 297 -8.85 31.64 22.05
C VAL A 297 -8.14 31.76 23.37
N ASN A 298 -8.15 32.98 23.96
CA ASN A 298 -7.55 33.25 25.28
C ASN A 298 -6.10 32.79 25.43
N GLY A 299 -5.33 32.86 24.36
CA GLY A 299 -3.92 32.50 24.37
C GLY A 299 -3.61 31.00 24.13
N ALA A 300 -4.60 30.20 23.74
CA ALA A 300 -4.43 28.77 23.47
C ALA A 300 -5.17 28.32 22.21
N TRP A 301 -4.69 27.24 21.57
CA TRP A 301 -5.42 26.56 20.50
C TRP A 301 -6.44 25.60 21.12
N GLU A 302 -7.71 25.81 20.82
CA GLU A 302 -8.82 24.99 21.31
C GLU A 302 -9.63 24.40 20.16
N VAL A 303 -10.22 23.23 20.38
CA VAL A 303 -11.18 22.65 19.43
C VAL A 303 -12.40 23.56 19.36
N PRO A 304 -12.70 24.17 18.19
CA PRO A 304 -13.80 25.11 18.11
C PRO A 304 -15.16 24.42 18.23
N THR A 305 -16.07 25.07 18.93
CA THR A 305 -17.45 24.61 19.01
C THR A 305 -18.32 25.13 17.89
N ASP A 306 -17.85 26.16 17.17
CA ASP A 306 -18.53 26.88 16.08
C ASP A 306 -17.90 26.63 14.69
N VAL A 307 -16.94 25.68 14.61
CA VAL A 307 -16.30 25.28 13.34
C VAL A 307 -16.42 23.76 13.15
N TYR A 308 -16.85 23.36 11.97
CA TYR A 308 -16.96 21.96 11.59
C TYR A 308 -16.20 21.70 10.29
N SER A 309 -15.24 20.80 10.32
CA SER A 309 -14.53 20.35 9.12
C SER A 309 -15.15 19.04 8.62
N LEU A 310 -15.56 18.99 7.34
CA LEU A 310 -16.13 17.79 6.74
C LEU A 310 -15.10 16.66 6.70
N THR A 311 -15.49 15.49 7.20
CA THR A 311 -14.71 14.27 7.16
C THR A 311 -15.00 13.47 5.87
N SER A 312 -14.18 12.44 5.56
CA SER A 312 -14.43 11.51 4.45
C SER A 312 -15.82 10.86 4.57
N ASP A 313 -16.22 10.46 5.79
CA ASP A 313 -17.53 9.87 6.04
C ASP A 313 -18.67 10.84 5.76
N ASP A 314 -18.47 12.13 6.06
CA ASP A 314 -19.46 13.16 5.75
C ASP A 314 -19.63 13.33 4.23
N TYR A 315 -18.53 13.38 3.46
CA TYR A 315 -18.60 13.41 2.01
C TYR A 315 -19.29 12.17 1.45
N ASN A 316 -18.96 10.98 1.97
CA ASN A 316 -19.58 9.73 1.57
C ASN A 316 -21.08 9.71 1.85
N SER A 317 -21.52 10.29 2.97
CA SER A 317 -22.95 10.41 3.32
C SER A 317 -23.74 11.28 2.35
N MET A 318 -23.06 12.22 1.67
CA MET A 318 -23.64 13.06 0.62
C MET A 318 -23.65 12.41 -0.77
N GLY A 319 -23.19 11.14 -0.87
CA GLY A 319 -23.21 10.31 -2.08
C GLY A 319 -21.83 10.07 -2.69
N THR A 320 -21.63 8.85 -3.20
CA THR A 320 -20.33 8.36 -3.72
C THR A 320 -20.29 8.13 -5.23
N ALA A 321 -21.40 8.42 -5.94
CA ALA A 321 -21.47 8.28 -7.39
C ALA A 321 -20.70 9.41 -8.12
N SER A 322 -20.50 9.25 -9.42
CA SER A 322 -19.91 10.31 -10.25
C SER A 322 -20.72 11.60 -10.16
N GLY A 323 -20.07 12.74 -9.92
CA GLY A 323 -20.69 14.04 -9.72
C GLY A 323 -21.25 14.25 -8.30
N GLN A 324 -20.89 13.40 -7.34
CA GLN A 324 -21.23 13.52 -5.93
C GLN A 324 -19.97 13.70 -5.06
N PRO A 325 -20.08 14.40 -3.91
CA PRO A 325 -18.92 14.81 -3.12
C PRO A 325 -18.04 13.66 -2.60
N GLY A 326 -18.65 12.55 -2.18
CA GLY A 326 -17.93 11.38 -1.64
C GLY A 326 -17.17 10.57 -2.67
N LYS A 327 -17.27 10.90 -3.97
CA LYS A 327 -16.46 10.23 -5.00
C LYS A 327 -14.96 10.50 -4.84
N TYR A 328 -14.61 11.71 -4.40
CA TYR A 328 -13.23 12.19 -4.24
C TYR A 328 -13.02 13.00 -2.97
N ASP A 329 -13.95 12.95 -2.02
CA ASP A 329 -13.94 13.72 -0.78
C ASP A 329 -13.75 15.22 -1.01
N ASN A 330 -14.42 15.78 -2.01
CA ASN A 330 -14.41 17.21 -2.31
C ASN A 330 -15.63 17.64 -3.13
N PHE A 331 -15.87 18.94 -3.17
CA PHE A 331 -16.77 19.59 -4.13
C PHE A 331 -15.97 20.10 -5.33
N ASP A 332 -16.67 20.42 -6.41
CA ASP A 332 -16.15 21.09 -7.59
C ASP A 332 -17.19 22.02 -8.20
N SER A 333 -16.86 22.63 -9.36
CA SER A 333 -17.75 23.59 -10.03
C SER A 333 -19.05 22.98 -10.60
N SER A 334 -19.16 21.65 -10.65
CA SER A 334 -20.37 20.96 -11.09
C SER A 334 -21.38 20.73 -9.98
N MET A 335 -20.99 20.98 -8.72
CA MET A 335 -21.79 20.71 -7.52
C MET A 335 -22.24 22.00 -6.85
N SER A 336 -23.50 22.05 -6.41
CA SER A 336 -23.99 23.12 -5.54
C SER A 336 -23.59 22.85 -4.10
N VAL A 337 -22.44 23.40 -3.65
CA VAL A 337 -21.89 23.21 -2.31
C VAL A 337 -22.93 23.50 -1.23
N ASP A 338 -23.61 24.65 -1.32
CA ASP A 338 -24.58 25.06 -0.30
C ASP A 338 -25.77 24.10 -0.22
N ASN A 339 -26.25 23.55 -1.32
CA ASN A 339 -27.34 22.59 -1.28
C ASN A 339 -26.95 21.28 -0.56
N TYR A 340 -25.73 20.79 -0.80
CA TYR A 340 -25.22 19.60 -0.14
C TYR A 340 -24.98 19.84 1.33
N ILE A 341 -24.29 20.92 1.69
CA ILE A 341 -23.95 21.23 3.08
C ILE A 341 -25.22 21.58 3.87
N SER A 342 -26.14 22.38 3.32
CA SER A 342 -27.40 22.69 4.02
C SER A 342 -28.21 21.44 4.35
N THR A 343 -28.31 20.50 3.40
CA THR A 343 -29.00 19.22 3.62
C THR A 343 -28.27 18.37 4.67
N PHE A 344 -26.95 18.26 4.55
CA PHE A 344 -26.12 17.54 5.51
C PHE A 344 -26.26 18.10 6.93
N LEU A 345 -26.15 19.41 7.10
CA LEU A 345 -26.28 20.05 8.42
C LEU A 345 -27.69 19.87 9.01
N GLY A 346 -28.73 19.92 8.17
CA GLY A 346 -30.10 19.66 8.64
C GLY A 346 -30.28 18.24 9.18
N LEU A 347 -29.61 17.23 8.57
CA LEU A 347 -29.63 15.86 9.03
C LEU A 347 -28.76 15.66 10.30
N LYS A 348 -27.62 16.34 10.35
CA LYS A 348 -26.65 16.23 11.44
C LYS A 348 -27.10 16.96 12.71
N TYR A 349 -27.75 18.12 12.55
CA TYR A 349 -28.21 18.99 13.62
C TYR A 349 -29.72 19.23 13.54
N PRO A 350 -30.57 18.21 13.72
CA PRO A 350 -32.02 18.30 13.48
C PRO A 350 -32.76 19.19 14.48
N TYR A 351 -32.11 19.60 15.54
CA TYR A 351 -32.71 20.46 16.60
C TYR A 351 -32.11 21.89 16.60
N ALA A 352 -31.36 22.26 15.57
CA ALA A 352 -30.84 23.62 15.42
C ALA A 352 -31.99 24.62 15.29
N LYS A 353 -31.78 25.82 15.83
CA LYS A 353 -32.80 26.89 15.96
C LYS A 353 -32.39 28.05 15.06
N ASP A 354 -33.37 28.82 14.63
CA ASP A 354 -33.13 30.06 13.91
C ASP A 354 -32.14 30.96 14.67
N GLY A 355 -31.10 31.37 13.95
CA GLY A 355 -29.97 32.11 14.46
C GLY A 355 -28.77 31.29 14.90
N ASP A 356 -28.89 29.97 15.01
CA ASP A 356 -27.70 29.11 15.21
C ASP A 356 -26.73 29.23 14.02
N GLU A 357 -25.45 29.33 14.33
CA GLU A 357 -24.40 29.52 13.34
C GLU A 357 -23.34 28.42 13.43
N LEU A 358 -22.80 28.03 12.26
CA LEU A 358 -21.69 27.09 12.16
C LEU A 358 -20.80 27.44 10.95
N LYS A 359 -19.51 27.59 11.20
CA LYS A 359 -18.51 27.71 10.14
C LYS A 359 -18.17 26.31 9.63
N VAL A 360 -18.42 26.02 8.36
CA VAL A 360 -18.14 24.72 7.78
C VAL A 360 -16.93 24.82 6.86
N ILE A 361 -15.93 23.98 7.13
CA ILE A 361 -14.71 23.85 6.33
C ILE A 361 -14.84 22.61 5.45
N TYR A 362 -14.49 22.77 4.17
CA TYR A 362 -14.62 21.71 3.17
C TYR A 362 -13.54 21.78 2.08
N LYS A 363 -13.29 20.66 1.41
CA LYS A 363 -12.39 20.56 0.27
C LYS A 363 -13.14 20.91 -1.02
N TYR A 364 -12.47 21.69 -1.88
CA TYR A 364 -12.98 22.09 -3.18
C TYR A 364 -11.90 21.91 -4.25
N TYR A 365 -12.22 21.25 -5.35
CA TYR A 365 -11.31 21.06 -6.47
C TYR A 365 -11.47 22.17 -7.53
N SER A 366 -10.36 22.88 -7.79
CA SER A 366 -10.27 23.88 -8.86
C SER A 366 -8.83 23.95 -9.36
N GLY A 367 -8.46 23.07 -10.30
CA GLY A 367 -7.07 22.91 -10.76
C GLY A 367 -6.12 22.32 -9.70
N GLY A 368 -6.67 21.90 -8.57
CA GLY A 368 -6.03 21.34 -7.39
C GLY A 368 -7.00 21.38 -6.22
N THR A 369 -6.80 20.53 -5.20
CA THR A 369 -7.64 20.53 -3.99
C THR A 369 -7.30 21.75 -3.13
N GLN A 370 -8.31 22.52 -2.78
CA GLN A 370 -8.27 23.71 -1.93
C GLN A 370 -9.12 23.46 -0.69
N THR A 371 -8.70 23.97 0.46
CA THR A 371 -9.54 24.07 1.65
C THR A 371 -10.31 25.38 1.59
N ARG A 372 -11.63 25.32 1.70
CA ARG A 372 -12.55 26.45 1.73
C ARG A 372 -13.43 26.38 2.94
N GLY A 373 -14.05 27.51 3.31
CA GLY A 373 -15.03 27.58 4.40
C GLY A 373 -16.16 28.54 4.06
N ASN A 374 -17.32 28.29 4.64
CA ASN A 374 -18.45 29.21 4.60
C ASN A 374 -19.17 29.21 5.95
N LEU A 375 -19.78 30.35 6.32
CA LEU A 375 -20.66 30.46 7.47
C LEU A 375 -22.07 30.00 7.07
N TYR A 376 -22.65 29.12 7.85
CA TYR A 376 -24.03 28.68 7.72
C TYR A 376 -24.82 29.16 8.94
N THR A 377 -25.96 29.77 8.69
CA THR A 377 -26.90 30.24 9.73
C THR A 377 -28.26 29.56 9.53
N VAL A 378 -28.91 29.15 10.60
CA VAL A 378 -30.28 28.62 10.51
C VAL A 378 -31.25 29.78 10.29
N VAL A 379 -31.96 29.75 9.17
CA VAL A 379 -32.96 30.74 8.79
C VAL A 379 -34.27 30.02 8.41
N ASN A 380 -35.34 30.31 9.11
CA ASN A 380 -36.63 29.62 8.94
C ASN A 380 -36.50 28.08 9.03
N GLY A 381 -35.69 27.59 9.97
CA GLY A 381 -35.43 26.17 10.19
C GLY A 381 -34.52 25.49 9.17
N VAL A 382 -33.88 26.25 8.28
CA VAL A 382 -32.99 25.71 7.24
C VAL A 382 -31.59 26.31 7.37
N TRP A 383 -30.57 25.46 7.37
CA TRP A 383 -29.17 25.90 7.31
C TRP A 383 -28.90 26.59 5.96
N THR A 384 -28.53 27.86 6.01
CA THR A 384 -28.34 28.72 4.83
C THR A 384 -26.92 29.25 4.82
N GLY A 385 -26.19 29.00 3.73
CA GLY A 385 -24.81 29.47 3.56
C GLY A 385 -24.77 30.99 3.35
N TYR A 386 -23.74 31.63 3.91
CA TYR A 386 -23.48 33.05 3.67
C TYR A 386 -23.20 33.32 2.19
N LEU A 387 -23.91 34.26 1.63
CA LEU A 387 -23.72 34.73 0.25
C LEU A 387 -22.99 36.06 0.29
N SER A 388 -21.77 36.11 -0.25
CA SER A 388 -20.99 37.38 -0.41
C SER A 388 -21.57 38.34 -1.45
N THR A 389 -22.49 37.86 -2.28
CA THR A 389 -23.21 38.64 -3.29
C THR A 389 -24.70 38.41 -3.13
N GLN A 390 -25.44 39.49 -3.15
CA GLN A 390 -26.91 39.45 -3.15
C GLN A 390 -27.41 39.92 -4.49
N GLU A 391 -28.34 39.18 -5.08
CA GLU A 391 -29.04 39.61 -6.28
C GLU A 391 -29.99 40.75 -5.88
N THR A 392 -29.80 41.89 -6.51
CA THR A 392 -30.66 43.07 -6.30
C THR A 392 -31.23 43.52 -7.63
N THR A 393 -32.50 43.91 -7.62
CA THR A 393 -33.16 44.51 -8.77
C THR A 393 -33.07 46.02 -8.64
N LEU A 394 -32.46 46.66 -9.61
CA LEU A 394 -32.44 48.10 -9.74
C LEU A 394 -33.50 48.54 -10.77
N GLN A 395 -34.39 49.43 -10.36
CA GLN A 395 -35.34 50.02 -11.26
C GLN A 395 -34.70 51.24 -11.94
N PHE A 396 -34.86 51.34 -13.25
CA PHE A 396 -34.42 52.49 -14.04
C PHE A 396 -35.63 53.17 -14.63
N GLY A 397 -35.67 54.48 -14.51
CA GLY A 397 -36.62 55.34 -15.21
C GLY A 397 -35.95 56.08 -16.36
N HIS A 398 -36.68 56.35 -17.48
CA HIS A 398 -36.20 57.15 -18.60
C HIS A 398 -36.61 58.63 -18.41
N ASP A 399 -35.61 59.49 -18.24
CA ASP A 399 -35.87 60.96 -18.04
C ASP A 399 -36.21 61.76 -19.27
N GLY A 400 -36.32 61.09 -20.42
CA GLY A 400 -36.57 61.72 -21.74
C GLY A 400 -35.30 61.69 -22.62
N THR A 401 -34.13 61.44 -22.03
CA THR A 401 -32.82 61.40 -22.72
C THR A 401 -32.00 60.15 -22.38
N THR A 402 -32.01 59.76 -21.15
CA THR A 402 -31.22 58.62 -20.65
C THR A 402 -31.99 57.76 -19.63
N TRP A 403 -31.54 56.49 -19.43
CA TRP A 403 -32.00 55.66 -18.38
C TRP A 403 -31.22 55.98 -17.09
N VAL A 404 -31.95 56.44 -16.05
CA VAL A 404 -31.37 56.80 -14.74
C VAL A 404 -31.91 55.87 -13.65
N PRO A 405 -31.14 55.55 -12.60
CA PRO A 405 -31.65 54.78 -11.47
C PRO A 405 -32.85 55.49 -10.85
N ASP A 406 -33.97 54.80 -10.73
CA ASP A 406 -35.19 55.32 -10.12
C ASP A 406 -35.47 54.61 -8.79
N ASN A 407 -35.27 55.32 -7.70
CA ASN A 407 -35.50 54.82 -6.34
C ASN A 407 -36.94 55.04 -5.84
N THR A 408 -37.85 55.55 -6.70
CA THR A 408 -39.25 55.75 -6.33
C THR A 408 -40.07 54.48 -6.50
N ILE A 409 -40.43 53.84 -5.37
CA ILE A 409 -41.42 52.76 -5.36
C ILE A 409 -42.80 53.39 -5.45
N LYS A 410 -43.49 53.22 -6.59
CA LYS A 410 -44.93 53.57 -6.70
C LYS A 410 -45.74 52.34 -6.33
N TYR A 411 -46.38 52.33 -5.18
CA TYR A 411 -47.43 51.37 -4.86
C TYR A 411 -48.70 51.79 -5.65
N THR A 412 -49.22 50.91 -6.45
CA THR A 412 -50.56 51.00 -7.05
C THR A 412 -51.53 50.18 -6.27
#